data_fbcc8e793ce805966a5a4d9675e40be6
#
_entry.id   fbcc8e793ce805966a5a4d9675e40be6
#
_cell.length_a   1.000
_cell.length_b   1.000
_cell.length_c   1.000
_cell.angle_alpha   90.00
_cell.angle_beta   90.00
_cell.angle_gamma   90.00
#
_symmetry.space_group_name_H-M   'P 1'
#
loop_
_entity.id
_entity.type
_entity.pdbx_description
1 polymer ?
#
loop_
_entity_poly.entity_id
_entity_poly.type
_entity_poly.pdbx_seq_one_letter_code
_entity_poly.pdbx_strand_id
1 'polypeptide(L)'
;MPRLGEEKQAHSGGLSLNAILVNPLVDNEWDEAIKLHPDATIFHSTAWARVLVDTYGHHPCYAQMSLNGSLLALVPMMEVQSVLTRSRGVCLPFSDYCAPLTFSSFGHEFVTQKLQQIARERGWSYFELRSHSIIPVDIPASESYYGHFLDLRIGSEALISNFSSSVQRAVRKAQRSGLSVSIQSSADAMAKFYKLHVRTRRRHGAPPQPQSFFINIQRHLISSGLGFIVLVECQKNPIAAAMFFKQGRHAVYKFGASEERLQELRPNNLAMFEAIRYLAEGGAEALDFGRTDAENQGLRRFKLSWGATEEEIGYVRFDTASASWKHSRGRGSTFHKRIFRALPASLNRLTGAMIYPHLD
;
A
#
# COMPACT_ATOMS: atom_id res chain seq x y z
N MET A 1 18.55 69.10 25.46
CA MET A 1 18.26 67.69 25.76
C MET A 1 17.45 67.10 24.61
N PRO A 2 18.01 66.26 23.75
CA PRO A 2 17.28 65.57 22.69
C PRO A 2 16.75 64.26 23.23
N ARG A 3 15.51 63.94 22.85
CA ARG A 3 14.83 62.68 23.14
C ARG A 3 15.37 61.57 22.25
N LEU A 4 15.70 60.44 22.87
CA LEU A 4 16.11 59.20 22.25
C LEU A 4 15.02 58.65 21.31
N GLY A 5 15.42 58.28 20.09
CA GLY A 5 14.55 57.65 19.12
C GLY A 5 14.23 56.20 19.53
N GLU A 6 12.94 55.87 19.42
CA GLU A 6 12.47 54.48 19.43
C GLU A 6 12.87 53.81 18.09
N GLU A 7 13.85 52.92 18.13
CA GLU A 7 14.09 51.98 17.06
C GLU A 7 12.92 50.99 16.98
N LYS A 8 12.09 51.18 15.97
CA LYS A 8 11.14 50.13 15.54
C LYS A 8 11.95 48.96 15.04
N GLN A 9 12.07 47.91 15.83
CA GLN A 9 12.44 46.58 15.35
C GLN A 9 11.42 46.18 14.29
N ALA A 10 11.84 46.19 13.04
CA ALA A 10 11.14 45.58 11.92
C ALA A 10 11.18 44.04 12.16
N HIS A 11 10.08 43.45 12.59
CA HIS A 11 9.90 42.01 12.53
C HIS A 11 9.90 41.64 11.05
N SER A 12 11.05 41.17 10.55
CA SER A 12 11.11 40.39 9.33
C SER A 12 10.42 39.06 9.61
N GLY A 13 9.14 38.99 9.28
CA GLY A 13 8.37 37.73 9.33
C GLY A 13 8.89 36.76 8.28
N GLY A 14 10.06 36.18 8.52
CA GLY A 14 10.60 35.09 7.72
C GLY A 14 9.71 33.89 7.86
N LEU A 15 9.32 33.28 6.74
CA LEU A 15 8.62 32.01 6.71
C LEU A 15 9.48 30.95 7.42
N SER A 16 9.02 30.47 8.59
CA SER A 16 9.69 29.42 9.34
C SER A 16 9.21 28.06 8.85
N LEU A 17 9.96 27.49 7.90
CA LEU A 17 9.74 26.12 7.42
C LEU A 17 10.52 25.14 8.28
N ASN A 18 9.82 24.20 8.91
CA ASN A 18 10.39 23.18 9.78
C ASN A 18 10.05 21.76 9.28
N ALA A 19 10.97 20.82 9.48
CA ALA A 19 10.76 19.41 9.23
C ALA A 19 11.36 18.60 10.39
N ILE A 20 10.54 17.78 11.04
CA ILE A 20 10.95 16.90 12.12
C ILE A 20 10.70 15.45 11.72
N LEU A 21 11.58 14.55 12.18
CA LEU A 21 11.36 13.13 12.06
C LEU A 21 10.63 12.64 13.30
N VAL A 22 9.51 11.97 13.08
CA VAL A 22 8.68 11.39 14.13
C VAL A 22 8.66 9.86 13.98
N ASN A 23 8.56 9.19 15.10
CA ASN A 23 8.25 7.77 15.12
C ASN A 23 6.76 7.62 15.45
N PRO A 24 5.91 7.24 14.48
CA PRO A 24 4.47 7.13 14.69
C PRO A 24 4.09 6.08 15.75
N LEU A 25 5.03 5.20 16.13
CA LEU A 25 4.76 4.17 17.17
C LEU A 25 4.76 4.74 18.58
N VAL A 26 5.35 5.91 18.79
CA VAL A 26 5.43 6.61 20.06
C VAL A 26 4.76 7.99 20.04
N ASP A 27 4.47 8.50 18.85
CA ASP A 27 3.74 9.75 18.62
C ASP A 27 2.23 9.44 18.56
N ASN A 28 1.53 9.81 19.61
CA ASN A 28 0.10 9.57 19.73
C ASN A 28 -0.76 10.49 18.85
N GLU A 29 -0.19 11.55 18.28
CA GLU A 29 -0.92 12.52 17.45
C GLU A 29 -0.91 12.13 15.95
N TRP A 30 -0.03 11.20 15.54
CA TRP A 30 0.11 10.84 14.14
C TRP A 30 -1.19 10.34 13.50
N ASP A 31 -1.84 9.34 14.12
CA ASP A 31 -3.09 8.77 13.58
C ASP A 31 -4.25 9.77 13.60
N GLU A 32 -4.26 10.74 14.52
CA GLU A 32 -5.23 11.83 14.51
C GLU A 32 -4.95 12.82 13.36
N ALA A 33 -3.68 13.14 13.11
CA ALA A 33 -3.30 14.03 12.02
C ALA A 33 -3.65 13.44 10.65
N ILE A 34 -3.42 12.16 10.40
CA ILE A 34 -3.76 11.53 9.11
C ILE A 34 -5.27 11.44 8.87
N LYS A 35 -6.11 11.36 9.92
CA LYS A 35 -7.57 11.36 9.77
C LYS A 35 -8.11 12.67 9.16
N LEU A 36 -7.37 13.76 9.27
CA LEU A 36 -7.75 15.05 8.72
C LEU A 36 -7.58 15.12 7.20
N HIS A 37 -6.84 14.18 6.60
CA HIS A 37 -6.56 14.19 5.16
C HIS A 37 -7.43 13.20 4.40
N PRO A 38 -8.14 13.66 3.35
CA PRO A 38 -9.07 12.81 2.58
C PRO A 38 -8.37 11.64 1.87
N ASP A 39 -7.10 11.79 1.47
CA ASP A 39 -6.35 10.76 0.74
C ASP A 39 -5.56 9.81 1.67
N ALA A 40 -5.77 9.90 2.99
CA ALA A 40 -5.12 8.99 3.92
C ALA A 40 -5.61 7.55 3.73
N THR A 41 -4.68 6.63 3.60
CA THR A 41 -4.93 5.20 3.46
C THR A 41 -4.40 4.45 4.68
N ILE A 42 -4.72 3.18 4.78
CA ILE A 42 -4.20 2.29 5.82
C ILE A 42 -2.66 2.29 5.88
N PHE A 43 -2.00 2.51 4.76
CA PHE A 43 -0.54 2.54 4.71
C PHE A 43 0.08 3.74 5.45
N HIS A 44 -0.66 4.82 5.65
CA HIS A 44 -0.21 5.97 6.44
C HIS A 44 -0.30 5.73 7.95
N SER A 45 -1.04 4.69 8.38
CA SER A 45 -1.36 4.47 9.79
C SER A 45 -0.20 3.91 10.60
N THR A 46 -0.23 4.19 11.88
CA THR A 46 0.62 3.55 12.91
C THR A 46 0.50 2.03 12.89
N ALA A 47 -0.68 1.51 12.61
CA ALA A 47 -0.93 0.07 12.56
C ALA A 47 -0.12 -0.61 11.44
N TRP A 48 -0.01 0.01 10.25
CA TRP A 48 0.84 -0.51 9.18
C TRP A 48 2.33 -0.40 9.54
N ALA A 49 2.75 0.72 10.15
CA ALA A 49 4.11 0.86 10.66
C ALA A 49 4.49 -0.27 11.62
N ARG A 50 3.62 -0.63 12.57
CA ARG A 50 3.83 -1.76 13.50
C ARG A 50 4.00 -3.09 12.76
N VAL A 51 3.19 -3.35 11.74
CA VAL A 51 3.35 -4.57 10.91
C VAL A 51 4.75 -4.66 10.32
N LEU A 52 5.28 -3.56 9.79
CA LEU A 52 6.61 -3.54 9.16
C LEU A 52 7.75 -3.66 10.20
N VAL A 53 7.63 -2.97 11.32
CA VAL A 53 8.62 -3.03 12.41
C VAL A 53 8.66 -4.43 13.02
N ASP A 54 7.51 -4.98 13.42
CA ASP A 54 7.45 -6.29 14.08
C ASP A 54 7.78 -7.46 13.15
N THR A 55 7.69 -7.25 11.82
CA THR A 55 7.99 -8.31 10.85
C THR A 55 9.42 -8.26 10.36
N TYR A 56 9.92 -7.08 10.03
CA TYR A 56 11.16 -6.92 9.28
C TYR A 56 12.23 -6.11 10.02
N GLY A 57 11.88 -5.50 11.16
CA GLY A 57 12.79 -4.64 11.92
C GLY A 57 13.09 -3.30 11.22
N HIS A 58 12.21 -2.87 10.31
CA HIS A 58 12.39 -1.57 9.65
C HIS A 58 12.22 -0.42 10.64
N HIS A 59 12.90 0.70 10.41
CA HIS A 59 12.88 1.85 11.32
C HIS A 59 11.96 2.95 10.79
N PRO A 60 10.89 3.35 11.53
CA PRO A 60 10.06 4.48 11.13
C PRO A 60 10.87 5.78 11.14
N CYS A 61 10.80 6.53 10.05
CA CYS A 61 11.42 7.83 9.88
C CYS A 61 10.41 8.77 9.20
N TYR A 62 9.25 8.95 9.83
CA TYR A 62 8.15 9.73 9.27
C TYR A 62 8.48 11.21 9.38
N ALA A 63 8.35 11.94 8.29
CA ALA A 63 8.61 13.37 8.30
C ALA A 63 7.30 14.15 8.46
N GLN A 64 7.23 14.95 9.51
CA GLN A 64 6.20 15.96 9.69
C GLN A 64 6.79 17.33 9.33
N MET A 65 6.17 18.00 8.40
CA MET A 65 6.62 19.29 7.89
C MET A 65 5.59 20.37 8.23
N SER A 66 6.08 21.52 8.69
CA SER A 66 5.23 22.64 9.08
C SER A 66 5.75 23.98 8.55
N LEU A 67 4.83 24.91 8.35
CA LEU A 67 5.09 26.30 7.98
C LEU A 67 4.49 27.21 9.06
N ASN A 68 5.32 27.98 9.75
CA ASN A 68 4.90 28.85 10.86
C ASN A 68 4.06 28.11 11.93
N GLY A 69 4.39 26.82 12.21
CA GLY A 69 3.66 25.98 13.15
C GLY A 69 2.43 25.29 12.57
N SER A 70 1.95 25.66 11.38
CA SER A 70 0.83 24.98 10.72
C SER A 70 1.32 23.75 9.94
N LEU A 71 0.61 22.64 10.04
CA LEU A 71 0.94 21.39 9.35
C LEU A 71 0.88 21.61 7.82
N LEU A 72 1.98 21.29 7.15
CA LEU A 72 2.15 21.42 5.70
C LEU A 72 2.07 20.08 4.99
N ALA A 73 2.79 19.09 5.51
CA ALA A 73 2.83 17.75 4.93
C ALA A 73 3.19 16.68 5.96
N LEU A 74 2.67 15.47 5.75
CA LEU A 74 3.05 14.24 6.43
C LEU A 74 3.61 13.26 5.40
N VAL A 75 4.86 12.85 5.58
CA VAL A 75 5.56 11.94 4.66
C VAL A 75 5.93 10.67 5.41
N PRO A 76 5.16 9.59 5.26
CA PRO A 76 5.47 8.34 5.92
C PRO A 76 6.66 7.67 5.24
N MET A 77 7.78 7.55 5.95
CA MET A 77 9.01 6.94 5.46
C MET A 77 9.46 5.82 6.39
N MET A 78 9.92 4.71 5.81
CA MET A 78 10.63 3.65 6.53
C MET A 78 12.09 3.62 6.09
N GLU A 79 12.99 3.61 7.05
CA GLU A 79 14.37 3.25 6.79
C GLU A 79 14.51 1.74 6.75
N VAL A 80 14.93 1.24 5.61
CA VAL A 80 15.23 -0.18 5.39
C VAL A 80 16.73 -0.35 5.40
N GLN A 81 17.26 -1.03 6.42
CA GLN A 81 18.67 -1.37 6.53
C GLN A 81 18.91 -2.76 5.97
N SER A 82 19.82 -2.90 5.03
CA SER A 82 20.11 -4.17 4.38
C SER A 82 21.59 -4.30 4.05
N VAL A 83 22.17 -5.40 4.46
CA VAL A 83 23.54 -5.75 4.08
C VAL A 83 23.70 -6.00 2.57
N LEU A 84 22.59 -6.35 1.90
CA LEU A 84 22.57 -6.63 0.46
C LEU A 84 22.34 -5.38 -0.38
N THR A 85 21.47 -4.47 0.08
CA THR A 85 20.99 -3.34 -0.71
C THR A 85 21.27 -1.98 -0.07
N ARG A 86 22.07 -1.93 1.00
CA ARG A 86 22.42 -0.75 1.81
C ARG A 86 21.21 -0.14 2.53
N SER A 87 21.45 0.95 3.27
CA SER A 87 20.41 1.73 3.92
C SER A 87 19.67 2.62 2.90
N ARG A 88 18.35 2.71 3.03
CA ARG A 88 17.51 3.54 2.16
C ARG A 88 16.21 3.97 2.85
N GLY A 89 15.65 5.07 2.41
CA GLY A 89 14.32 5.52 2.82
C GLY A 89 13.27 5.15 1.79
N VAL A 90 12.17 4.52 2.21
CA VAL A 90 11.08 4.15 1.31
C VAL A 90 9.76 4.66 1.86
N CYS A 91 8.97 5.30 1.00
CA CYS A 91 7.61 5.69 1.34
C CYS A 91 6.74 4.43 1.42
N LEU A 92 6.81 3.80 2.53
CA LEU A 92 6.31 2.55 3.07
C LEU A 92 6.49 1.32 2.18
N PRO A 93 7.43 0.45 2.59
CA PRO A 93 7.60 -0.87 1.99
C PRO A 93 6.29 -1.65 1.91
N PHE A 94 6.13 -2.40 0.84
CA PHE A 94 4.95 -3.25 0.58
C PHE A 94 3.61 -2.51 0.47
N SER A 95 3.60 -1.17 0.42
CA SER A 95 2.44 -0.40 -0.05
C SER A 95 2.38 -0.42 -1.58
N ASP A 96 1.18 -0.33 -2.14
CA ASP A 96 0.99 -0.21 -3.58
C ASP A 96 1.03 1.26 -4.01
N TYR A 97 0.46 2.12 -3.20
CA TYR A 97 0.43 3.56 -3.33
C TYR A 97 0.44 4.17 -1.93
N CYS A 98 1.35 5.11 -1.68
CA CYS A 98 1.46 5.83 -0.41
C CYS A 98 2.05 7.21 -0.70
N ALA A 99 1.19 8.13 -1.07
CA ALA A 99 1.57 9.52 -1.34
C ALA A 99 1.88 10.25 -0.03
N PRO A 100 2.82 11.17 0.03
CA PRO A 100 2.84 12.17 1.07
C PRO A 100 1.50 12.90 1.16
N LEU A 101 0.98 13.12 2.35
CA LEU A 101 -0.24 13.87 2.58
C LEU A 101 0.10 15.36 2.70
N THR A 102 -0.41 16.17 1.79
CA THR A 102 -0.15 17.62 1.76
C THR A 102 -1.41 18.41 2.10
N PHE A 103 -1.32 19.30 3.09
CA PHE A 103 -2.42 20.11 3.60
C PHE A 103 -2.53 21.47 2.90
N SER A 104 -1.61 21.78 1.99
CA SER A 104 -1.66 22.97 1.15
C SER A 104 -0.97 22.72 -0.18
N SER A 105 -1.29 23.53 -1.19
CA SER A 105 -0.62 23.50 -2.51
C SER A 105 0.83 24.01 -2.47
N PHE A 106 1.23 24.62 -1.36
CA PHE A 106 2.57 25.10 -1.14
C PHE A 106 3.44 23.99 -0.59
N GLY A 107 4.48 23.59 -1.30
CA GLY A 107 5.50 22.79 -0.63
C GLY A 107 6.04 21.56 -1.33
N HIS A 108 5.65 21.21 -2.54
CA HIS A 108 6.22 20.03 -3.24
C HIS A 108 7.76 20.09 -3.33
N GLU A 109 8.29 21.25 -3.69
CA GLU A 109 9.73 21.47 -3.77
C GLU A 109 10.38 21.41 -2.38
N PHE A 110 9.76 22.00 -1.37
CA PHE A 110 10.23 21.94 0.01
C PHE A 110 10.26 20.51 0.55
N VAL A 111 9.21 19.71 0.30
CA VAL A 111 9.17 18.31 0.69
C VAL A 111 10.34 17.54 0.09
N THR A 112 10.58 17.70 -1.21
CA THR A 112 11.68 17.00 -1.89
C THR A 112 13.05 17.44 -1.40
N GLN A 113 13.28 18.72 -1.19
CA GLN A 113 14.54 19.26 -0.64
C GLN A 113 14.81 18.74 0.77
N LYS A 114 13.79 18.71 1.64
CA LYS A 114 13.91 18.18 3.00
C LYS A 114 14.18 16.67 3.01
N LEU A 115 13.54 15.90 2.15
CA LEU A 115 13.83 14.47 2.02
C LEU A 115 15.26 14.21 1.53
N GLN A 116 15.78 15.05 0.61
CA GLN A 116 17.17 14.98 0.18
C GLN A 116 18.15 15.29 1.34
N GLN A 117 17.82 16.27 2.18
CA GLN A 117 18.60 16.58 3.38
C GLN A 117 18.59 15.39 4.35
N ILE A 118 17.41 14.87 4.70
CA ILE A 118 17.24 13.70 5.57
C ILE A 118 18.02 12.50 5.03
N ALA A 119 17.94 12.22 3.73
CA ALA A 119 18.64 11.11 3.11
C ALA A 119 20.17 11.21 3.28
N ARG A 120 20.75 12.41 3.16
CA ARG A 120 22.17 12.65 3.40
C ARG A 120 22.53 12.46 4.88
N GLU A 121 21.77 13.04 5.79
CA GLU A 121 21.98 12.95 7.24
C GLU A 121 21.86 11.51 7.77
N ARG A 122 20.94 10.73 7.20
CA ARG A 122 20.74 9.31 7.53
C ARG A 122 21.69 8.35 6.81
N GLY A 123 22.47 8.84 5.86
CA GLY A 123 23.35 8.00 5.04
C GLY A 123 22.58 7.03 4.11
N TRP A 124 21.38 7.40 3.69
CA TRP A 124 20.64 6.58 2.75
C TRP A 124 21.28 6.60 1.37
N SER A 125 21.41 5.45 0.74
CA SER A 125 21.88 5.35 -0.64
C SER A 125 20.90 5.96 -1.63
N TYR A 126 19.60 5.89 -1.32
CA TYR A 126 18.52 6.53 -2.04
C TYR A 126 17.29 6.67 -1.15
N PHE A 127 16.33 7.49 -1.59
CA PHE A 127 14.96 7.38 -1.12
C PHE A 127 13.99 7.18 -2.30
N GLU A 128 12.83 6.56 -1.99
CA GLU A 128 11.78 6.28 -2.96
C GLU A 128 10.44 6.81 -2.46
N LEU A 129 9.74 7.55 -3.32
CA LEU A 129 8.36 7.95 -3.11
C LEU A 129 7.44 7.15 -4.03
N ARG A 130 6.34 6.65 -3.49
CA ARG A 130 5.34 5.85 -4.21
C ARG A 130 4.13 6.70 -4.58
N SER A 131 4.40 7.80 -5.19
CA SER A 131 3.41 8.74 -5.70
C SER A 131 4.09 9.72 -6.61
N HIS A 132 3.43 10.05 -7.70
CA HIS A 132 3.87 11.09 -8.62
C HIS A 132 3.31 12.48 -8.27
N SER A 133 2.35 12.59 -7.36
CA SER A 133 1.59 13.82 -7.12
C SER A 133 2.34 14.94 -6.41
N ILE A 134 3.53 14.65 -5.83
CA ILE A 134 4.31 15.64 -5.03
C ILE A 134 5.61 16.05 -5.70
N ILE A 135 5.87 15.56 -6.89
CA ILE A 135 7.14 15.78 -7.57
C ILE A 135 6.91 16.74 -8.72
N PRO A 136 7.83 17.67 -8.96
CA PRO A 136 7.74 18.52 -10.13
C PRO A 136 7.49 17.68 -11.39
N VAL A 137 6.63 18.16 -12.27
CA VAL A 137 6.18 17.47 -13.50
C VAL A 137 7.34 16.97 -14.38
N ASP A 138 8.52 17.57 -14.21
CA ASP A 138 9.73 17.28 -15.00
C ASP A 138 10.52 16.05 -14.51
N ILE A 139 10.14 15.48 -13.34
CA ILE A 139 10.86 14.31 -12.80
C ILE A 139 10.20 13.03 -13.31
N PRO A 140 10.88 12.27 -14.18
CA PRO A 140 10.32 11.03 -14.69
C PRO A 140 10.22 9.95 -13.61
N ALA A 141 9.18 9.15 -13.70
CA ALA A 141 9.03 7.99 -12.85
C ALA A 141 10.20 7.00 -13.05
N SER A 142 10.76 6.52 -11.94
CA SER A 142 11.73 5.41 -11.97
C SER A 142 11.06 4.07 -12.28
N GLU A 143 9.80 3.93 -11.90
CA GLU A 143 8.93 2.79 -12.23
C GLU A 143 7.49 3.29 -12.38
N SER A 144 6.76 2.74 -13.36
CA SER A 144 5.35 3.07 -13.59
C SER A 144 4.47 1.84 -13.47
N TYR A 145 3.29 2.04 -12.91
CA TYR A 145 2.25 1.05 -12.68
C TYR A 145 0.88 1.64 -13.02
N TYR A 146 -0.15 0.81 -13.04
CA TYR A 146 -1.53 1.26 -13.06
C TYR A 146 -2.20 1.00 -11.71
N GLY A 147 -2.79 2.05 -11.12
CA GLY A 147 -3.76 1.99 -10.04
C GLY A 147 -5.17 1.80 -10.59
N HIS A 148 -6.03 1.18 -9.81
CA HIS A 148 -7.42 0.99 -10.20
C HIS A 148 -8.33 1.32 -9.01
N PHE A 149 -9.22 2.27 -9.19
CA PHE A 149 -10.06 2.82 -8.13
C PHE A 149 -11.53 2.65 -8.47
N LEU A 150 -12.30 2.11 -7.54
CA LEU A 150 -13.75 1.95 -7.67
C LEU A 150 -14.45 2.90 -6.71
N ASP A 151 -15.29 3.78 -7.24
CA ASP A 151 -16.18 4.64 -6.46
C ASP A 151 -17.35 3.82 -5.90
N LEU A 152 -17.43 3.73 -4.57
CA LEU A 152 -18.47 2.97 -3.86
C LEU A 152 -19.69 3.84 -3.46
N ARG A 153 -19.60 5.16 -3.61
CA ARG A 153 -20.66 6.11 -3.19
C ARG A 153 -21.95 5.97 -3.95
N ILE A 154 -21.89 5.38 -5.14
CA ILE A 154 -23.07 5.20 -6.01
C ILE A 154 -24.05 4.13 -5.47
N GLY A 155 -23.69 3.42 -4.40
CA GLY A 155 -24.53 2.41 -3.77
C GLY A 155 -24.44 1.03 -4.41
N SER A 156 -24.74 -0.01 -3.63
CA SER A 156 -24.53 -1.41 -4.03
C SER A 156 -25.28 -1.83 -5.29
N GLU A 157 -26.53 -1.37 -5.50
CA GLU A 157 -27.35 -1.74 -6.67
C GLU A 157 -26.78 -1.13 -7.96
N ALA A 158 -26.42 0.16 -7.94
CA ALA A 158 -25.81 0.82 -9.08
C ALA A 158 -24.41 0.24 -9.39
N LEU A 159 -23.62 -0.10 -8.36
CA LEU A 159 -22.34 -0.80 -8.54
C LEU A 159 -22.52 -2.11 -9.31
N ILE A 160 -23.49 -2.95 -8.89
CA ILE A 160 -23.75 -4.25 -9.54
C ILE A 160 -24.16 -4.07 -11.00
N SER A 161 -24.95 -3.06 -11.30
CA SER A 161 -25.37 -2.77 -12.68
C SER A 161 -24.20 -2.30 -13.57
N ASN A 162 -23.23 -1.62 -13.00
CA ASN A 162 -22.04 -1.11 -13.71
C ASN A 162 -20.96 -2.18 -13.92
N PHE A 163 -21.05 -3.33 -13.26
CA PHE A 163 -20.11 -4.42 -13.53
C PHE A 163 -20.27 -4.95 -14.96
N SER A 164 -19.15 -5.28 -15.58
CA SER A 164 -19.22 -5.88 -16.92
C SER A 164 -20.10 -7.14 -16.94
N SER A 165 -20.72 -7.41 -18.09
CA SER A 165 -21.56 -8.62 -18.25
C SER A 165 -20.83 -9.93 -17.98
N SER A 166 -19.51 -9.95 -18.19
CA SER A 166 -18.63 -11.08 -17.86
C SER A 166 -18.52 -11.31 -16.35
N VAL A 167 -18.36 -10.24 -15.56
CA VAL A 167 -18.36 -10.32 -14.09
C VAL A 167 -19.71 -10.77 -13.58
N GLN A 168 -20.80 -10.17 -14.04
CA GLN A 168 -22.15 -10.55 -13.61
C GLN A 168 -22.43 -12.04 -13.88
N ARG A 169 -22.04 -12.57 -15.06
CA ARG A 169 -22.15 -14.01 -15.37
C ARG A 169 -21.27 -14.86 -14.46
N ALA A 170 -20.04 -14.42 -14.19
CA ALA A 170 -19.11 -15.15 -13.32
C ALA A 170 -19.65 -15.24 -11.88
N VAL A 171 -20.17 -14.13 -11.32
CA VAL A 171 -20.77 -14.10 -9.98
C VAL A 171 -22.00 -15.02 -9.92
N ARG A 172 -22.94 -14.92 -10.90
CA ARG A 172 -24.11 -15.83 -10.95
C ARG A 172 -23.69 -17.29 -11.06
N LYS A 173 -22.64 -17.61 -11.82
CA LYS A 173 -22.10 -18.99 -11.89
C LYS A 173 -21.60 -19.42 -10.53
N ALA A 174 -20.79 -18.62 -9.85
CA ALA A 174 -20.25 -18.94 -8.54
C ALA A 174 -21.35 -19.18 -7.49
N GLN A 175 -22.37 -18.30 -7.46
CA GLN A 175 -23.53 -18.44 -6.57
C GLN A 175 -24.32 -19.74 -6.78
N ARG A 176 -24.40 -20.22 -8.04
CA ARG A 176 -25.08 -21.50 -8.36
C ARG A 176 -24.19 -22.73 -8.18
N SER A 177 -22.90 -22.57 -7.90
CA SER A 177 -21.95 -23.68 -7.79
C SER A 177 -21.85 -24.26 -6.39
N GLY A 178 -22.77 -23.94 -5.47
CA GLY A 178 -22.78 -24.48 -4.10
C GLY A 178 -21.61 -23.98 -3.24
N LEU A 179 -21.03 -22.84 -3.58
CA LEU A 179 -19.97 -22.22 -2.81
C LEU A 179 -20.56 -21.49 -1.60
N SER A 180 -19.92 -21.60 -0.45
CA SER A 180 -20.16 -20.72 0.70
C SER A 180 -19.14 -19.59 0.74
N VAL A 181 -19.59 -18.40 1.13
CA VAL A 181 -18.73 -17.24 1.31
C VAL A 181 -18.95 -16.63 2.69
N SER A 182 -17.89 -16.18 3.32
CA SER A 182 -17.94 -15.53 4.64
C SER A 182 -16.91 -14.44 4.76
N ILE A 183 -17.27 -13.39 5.49
CA ILE A 183 -16.39 -12.27 5.85
C ILE A 183 -15.91 -12.51 7.28
N GLN A 184 -14.60 -12.57 7.46
CA GLN A 184 -13.96 -13.07 8.68
C GLN A 184 -12.86 -12.11 9.16
N SER A 185 -12.65 -12.09 10.48
CA SER A 185 -11.53 -11.38 11.12
C SER A 185 -10.73 -12.29 12.07
N SER A 186 -10.98 -13.61 12.04
CA SER A 186 -10.38 -14.57 12.95
C SER A 186 -8.97 -14.99 12.54
N ALA A 187 -8.16 -15.43 13.50
CA ALA A 187 -6.85 -16.02 13.24
C ALA A 187 -6.94 -17.33 12.42
N ASP A 188 -8.04 -18.08 12.53
CA ASP A 188 -8.29 -19.27 11.70
C ASP A 188 -8.46 -18.87 10.22
N ALA A 189 -9.22 -17.81 9.95
CA ALA A 189 -9.36 -17.27 8.59
C ALA A 189 -8.02 -16.83 8.02
N MET A 190 -7.16 -16.17 8.83
CA MET A 190 -5.82 -15.81 8.44
C MET A 190 -4.95 -17.05 8.12
N ALA A 191 -5.04 -18.11 8.92
CA ALA A 191 -4.31 -19.35 8.66
C ALA A 191 -4.76 -20.03 7.36
N LYS A 192 -6.07 -20.06 7.09
CA LYS A 192 -6.65 -20.56 5.82
C LYS A 192 -6.18 -19.70 4.64
N PHE A 193 -6.24 -18.37 4.77
CA PHE A 193 -5.72 -17.45 3.77
C PHE A 193 -4.25 -17.72 3.47
N TYR A 194 -3.39 -17.81 4.49
CA TYR A 194 -1.96 -18.04 4.31
C TYR A 194 -1.64 -19.33 3.56
N LYS A 195 -2.36 -20.43 3.85
CA LYS A 195 -2.21 -21.69 3.09
C LYS A 195 -2.49 -21.50 1.59
N LEU A 196 -3.57 -20.82 1.23
CA LEU A 196 -3.90 -20.48 -0.16
C LEU A 196 -2.87 -19.53 -0.77
N HIS A 197 -2.41 -18.55 0.00
CA HIS A 197 -1.42 -17.56 -0.44
C HIS A 197 -0.09 -18.24 -0.83
N VAL A 198 0.44 -19.13 -0.01
CA VAL A 198 1.67 -19.89 -0.30
C VAL A 198 1.56 -20.64 -1.64
N ARG A 199 0.42 -21.33 -1.88
CA ARG A 199 0.18 -22.05 -3.14
C ARG A 199 0.10 -21.08 -4.34
N THR A 200 -0.61 -19.98 -4.16
CA THR A 200 -0.77 -18.93 -5.20
C THR A 200 0.58 -18.31 -5.55
N ARG A 201 1.39 -17.93 -4.57
CA ARG A 201 2.72 -17.37 -4.80
C ARG A 201 3.64 -18.34 -5.54
N ARG A 202 3.66 -19.60 -5.15
CA ARG A 202 4.42 -20.65 -5.83
C ARG A 202 4.00 -20.80 -7.29
N ARG A 203 2.69 -20.82 -7.57
CA ARG A 203 2.15 -20.87 -8.95
C ARG A 203 2.65 -19.71 -9.80
N HIS A 204 2.71 -18.51 -9.22
CA HIS A 204 3.22 -17.31 -9.90
C HIS A 204 4.76 -17.23 -9.98
N GLY A 205 5.47 -18.21 -9.41
CA GLY A 205 6.93 -18.24 -9.41
C GLY A 205 7.53 -17.14 -8.56
N ALA A 206 6.96 -16.92 -7.38
CA ALA A 206 7.44 -15.96 -6.40
C ALA A 206 7.42 -16.56 -4.99
N PRO A 207 8.38 -16.24 -4.11
CA PRO A 207 8.32 -16.65 -2.73
C PRO A 207 7.15 -15.93 -2.03
N PRO A 208 6.47 -16.58 -1.06
CA PRO A 208 5.49 -15.91 -0.23
C PRO A 208 6.18 -15.01 0.79
N GLN A 209 5.48 -13.97 1.24
CA GLN A 209 5.87 -13.23 2.42
C GLN A 209 5.94 -14.17 3.64
N PRO A 210 6.78 -13.89 4.64
CA PRO A 210 6.91 -14.73 5.82
C PRO A 210 5.59 -14.84 6.58
N GLN A 211 5.40 -15.94 7.29
CA GLN A 211 4.18 -16.14 8.07
C GLN A 211 4.02 -15.09 9.17
N SER A 212 5.13 -14.60 9.75
CA SER A 212 5.16 -13.52 10.73
C SER A 212 4.50 -12.24 10.22
N PHE A 213 4.66 -11.93 8.92
CA PHE A 213 4.00 -10.78 8.31
C PHE A 213 2.48 -10.87 8.41
N PHE A 214 1.90 -12.03 8.12
CA PHE A 214 0.46 -12.25 8.20
C PHE A 214 -0.04 -12.35 9.65
N ILE A 215 0.79 -12.89 10.57
CA ILE A 215 0.49 -12.88 12.01
C ILE A 215 0.43 -11.42 12.52
N ASN A 216 1.36 -10.56 12.10
CA ASN A 216 1.38 -9.16 12.49
C ASN A 216 0.26 -8.35 11.82
N ILE A 217 -0.10 -8.65 10.57
CA ILE A 217 -1.32 -8.12 9.94
C ILE A 217 -2.57 -8.52 10.76
N GLN A 218 -2.68 -9.78 11.18
CA GLN A 218 -3.78 -10.22 12.03
C GLN A 218 -3.83 -9.42 13.33
N ARG A 219 -2.68 -9.29 14.01
CA ARG A 219 -2.56 -8.60 15.30
C ARG A 219 -2.88 -7.11 15.22
N HIS A 220 -2.27 -6.40 14.27
CA HIS A 220 -2.29 -4.94 14.25
C HIS A 220 -3.38 -4.33 13.34
N LEU A 221 -3.88 -5.07 12.37
CA LEU A 221 -4.90 -4.57 11.44
C LEU A 221 -6.24 -5.29 11.59
N ILE A 222 -6.27 -6.60 11.38
CA ILE A 222 -7.53 -7.33 11.32
C ILE A 222 -8.24 -7.34 12.69
N SER A 223 -7.50 -7.65 13.77
CA SER A 223 -8.07 -7.68 15.14
C SER A 223 -8.50 -6.29 15.63
N SER A 224 -7.94 -5.22 15.07
CA SER A 224 -8.31 -3.83 15.37
C SER A 224 -9.44 -3.30 14.49
N GLY A 225 -10.08 -4.16 13.67
CA GLY A 225 -11.16 -3.76 12.78
C GLY A 225 -10.73 -2.93 11.55
N LEU A 226 -9.40 -2.85 11.29
CA LEU A 226 -8.84 -2.13 10.16
C LEU A 226 -8.73 -3.00 8.89
N GLY A 227 -9.34 -4.16 8.90
CA GLY A 227 -9.38 -5.05 7.73
C GLY A 227 -10.20 -6.31 7.99
N PHE A 228 -10.36 -7.10 6.93
CA PHE A 228 -11.10 -8.35 6.95
C PHE A 228 -10.62 -9.29 5.84
N ILE A 229 -11.02 -10.55 5.96
CA ILE A 229 -10.73 -11.60 5.00
C ILE A 229 -12.06 -12.15 4.48
N VAL A 230 -12.22 -12.20 3.17
CA VAL A 230 -13.32 -12.94 2.53
C VAL A 230 -12.81 -14.32 2.21
N LEU A 231 -13.48 -15.34 2.77
CA LEU A 231 -13.22 -16.75 2.47
C LEU A 231 -14.33 -17.29 1.58
N VAL A 232 -13.95 -18.03 0.54
CA VAL A 232 -14.86 -18.82 -0.28
C VAL A 232 -14.48 -20.27 -0.13
N GLU A 233 -15.47 -21.09 0.24
CA GLU A 233 -15.28 -22.51 0.51
C GLU A 233 -16.18 -23.37 -0.40
N CYS A 234 -15.66 -24.52 -0.79
CA CYS A 234 -16.40 -25.60 -1.44
C CYS A 234 -16.32 -26.82 -0.55
N GLN A 235 -17.47 -27.35 -0.11
CA GLN A 235 -17.54 -28.51 0.81
C GLN A 235 -16.64 -28.29 2.06
N LYS A 236 -16.75 -27.12 2.68
CA LYS A 236 -15.95 -26.69 3.87
C LYS A 236 -14.43 -26.56 3.63
N ASN A 237 -13.95 -26.71 2.40
CA ASN A 237 -12.56 -26.48 2.05
C ASN A 237 -12.38 -25.07 1.48
N PRO A 238 -11.45 -24.26 2.00
CA PRO A 238 -11.17 -22.93 1.44
C PRO A 238 -10.52 -23.06 0.06
N ILE A 239 -11.17 -22.45 -0.95
CA ILE A 239 -10.74 -22.48 -2.36
C ILE A 239 -10.34 -21.12 -2.90
N ALA A 240 -10.81 -20.04 -2.29
CA ALA A 240 -10.32 -18.69 -2.55
C ALA A 240 -10.41 -17.85 -1.28
N ALA A 241 -9.54 -16.86 -1.21
CA ALA A 241 -9.57 -15.86 -0.16
C ALA A 241 -9.07 -14.51 -0.70
N ALA A 242 -9.66 -13.45 -0.18
CA ALA A 242 -9.27 -12.07 -0.48
C ALA A 242 -9.15 -11.28 0.82
N MET A 243 -8.11 -10.46 0.94
CA MET A 243 -7.83 -9.65 2.12
C MET A 243 -7.94 -8.18 1.76
N PHE A 244 -8.69 -7.47 2.59
CA PHE A 244 -8.95 -6.05 2.44
C PHE A 244 -8.55 -5.31 3.71
N PHE A 245 -8.05 -4.09 3.53
CA PHE A 245 -7.82 -3.15 4.62
C PHE A 245 -8.70 -1.92 4.43
N LYS A 246 -8.98 -1.21 5.53
CA LYS A 246 -9.76 0.02 5.49
C LYS A 246 -9.20 1.05 6.46
N GLN A 247 -9.24 2.31 6.04
CA GLN A 247 -8.93 3.47 6.86
C GLN A 247 -9.98 4.55 6.54
N GLY A 248 -10.73 4.97 7.56
CA GLY A 248 -11.84 5.88 7.33
C GLY A 248 -12.81 5.34 6.27
N ARG A 249 -12.98 6.09 5.18
CA ARG A 249 -13.85 5.75 4.04
C ARG A 249 -13.14 5.05 2.88
N HIS A 250 -11.81 4.84 2.99
CA HIS A 250 -11.00 4.20 1.96
C HIS A 250 -10.73 2.74 2.28
N ALA A 251 -10.90 1.88 1.30
CA ALA A 251 -10.55 0.47 1.38
C ALA A 251 -9.50 0.10 0.33
N VAL A 252 -8.69 -0.90 0.65
CA VAL A 252 -7.64 -1.43 -0.24
C VAL A 252 -7.79 -2.94 -0.35
N TYR A 253 -7.88 -3.47 -1.57
CA TYR A 253 -7.72 -4.89 -1.87
C TYR A 253 -6.24 -5.24 -1.90
N LYS A 254 -5.74 -5.87 -0.84
CA LYS A 254 -4.29 -6.08 -0.69
C LYS A 254 -3.80 -7.42 -1.22
N PHE A 255 -4.52 -8.51 -0.96
CA PHE A 255 -4.09 -9.83 -1.34
C PHE A 255 -5.25 -10.70 -1.82
N GLY A 256 -5.01 -11.44 -2.90
CA GLY A 256 -5.89 -12.51 -3.36
C GLY A 256 -5.15 -13.83 -3.45
N ALA A 257 -5.84 -14.91 -3.10
CA ALA A 257 -5.32 -16.26 -3.18
C ALA A 257 -6.42 -17.25 -3.59
N SER A 258 -6.07 -18.25 -4.40
CA SER A 258 -7.05 -19.23 -4.84
C SER A 258 -6.42 -20.55 -5.26
N GLU A 259 -7.22 -21.61 -5.13
CA GLU A 259 -6.91 -22.93 -5.65
C GLU A 259 -7.11 -22.95 -7.18
N GLU A 260 -6.08 -23.33 -7.93
CA GLU A 260 -6.09 -23.28 -9.39
C GLU A 260 -7.14 -24.20 -10.01
N ARG A 261 -7.25 -25.42 -9.47
CA ARG A 261 -8.11 -26.49 -10.00
C ARG A 261 -9.60 -26.16 -9.96
N LEU A 262 -9.99 -25.20 -9.11
CA LEU A 262 -11.40 -24.83 -8.90
C LEU A 262 -11.73 -23.43 -9.40
N GLN A 263 -10.87 -22.83 -10.21
CA GLN A 263 -11.10 -21.48 -10.77
C GLN A 263 -12.29 -21.42 -11.74
N GLU A 264 -12.66 -22.55 -12.33
CA GLU A 264 -13.86 -22.65 -13.18
C GLU A 264 -15.15 -22.34 -12.43
N LEU A 265 -15.19 -22.53 -11.10
CA LEU A 265 -16.30 -22.16 -10.23
C LEU A 265 -16.38 -20.67 -9.95
N ARG A 266 -15.40 -19.88 -10.41
CA ARG A 266 -15.31 -18.43 -10.26
C ARG A 266 -15.26 -17.92 -8.81
N PRO A 267 -14.54 -18.59 -7.90
CA PRO A 267 -14.56 -18.22 -6.48
C PRO A 267 -13.96 -16.83 -6.21
N ASN A 268 -12.96 -16.40 -7.01
CA ASN A 268 -12.39 -15.04 -6.90
C ASN A 268 -13.42 -13.95 -7.23
N ASN A 269 -14.30 -14.20 -8.21
CA ASN A 269 -15.37 -13.25 -8.53
C ASN A 269 -16.39 -13.17 -7.40
N LEU A 270 -16.71 -14.29 -6.76
CA LEU A 270 -17.61 -14.30 -5.60
C LEU A 270 -16.99 -13.56 -4.42
N ALA A 271 -15.71 -13.81 -4.11
CA ALA A 271 -15.00 -13.13 -3.03
C ALA A 271 -14.98 -11.60 -3.23
N MET A 272 -14.67 -11.14 -4.43
CA MET A 272 -14.62 -9.71 -4.75
C MET A 272 -16.02 -9.07 -4.72
N PHE A 273 -17.02 -9.74 -5.25
CA PHE A 273 -18.42 -9.29 -5.23
C PHE A 273 -18.90 -9.04 -3.81
N GLU A 274 -18.73 -10.03 -2.93
CA GLU A 274 -19.15 -9.93 -1.53
C GLU A 274 -18.34 -8.87 -0.75
N ALA A 275 -17.06 -8.71 -1.07
CA ALA A 275 -16.25 -7.64 -0.47
C ALA A 275 -16.74 -6.25 -0.89
N ILE A 276 -16.99 -6.02 -2.18
CA ILE A 276 -17.48 -4.73 -2.70
C ILE A 276 -18.85 -4.40 -2.06
N ARG A 277 -19.74 -5.38 -1.99
CA ARG A 277 -21.05 -5.21 -1.35
C ARG A 277 -20.91 -4.84 0.12
N TYR A 278 -20.12 -5.60 0.86
CA TYR A 278 -19.85 -5.36 2.29
C TYR A 278 -19.25 -3.98 2.56
N LEU A 279 -18.30 -3.55 1.73
CA LEU A 279 -17.67 -2.24 1.85
C LEU A 279 -18.64 -1.10 1.56
N ALA A 280 -19.43 -1.21 0.50
CA ALA A 280 -20.44 -0.20 0.14
C ALA A 280 -21.54 -0.08 1.20
N GLU A 281 -22.07 -1.21 1.69
CA GLU A 281 -23.04 -1.27 2.79
C GLU A 281 -22.47 -0.73 4.10
N GLY A 282 -21.15 -0.91 4.31
CA GLY A 282 -20.41 -0.41 5.47
C GLY A 282 -19.98 1.05 5.37
N GLY A 283 -20.41 1.80 4.34
CA GLY A 283 -20.13 3.23 4.17
C GLY A 283 -18.72 3.59 3.68
N ALA A 284 -17.99 2.62 3.08
CA ALA A 284 -16.77 2.93 2.36
C ALA A 284 -17.11 3.70 1.07
N GLU A 285 -16.29 4.71 0.75
CA GLU A 285 -16.49 5.56 -0.44
C GLU A 285 -15.63 5.14 -1.63
N ALA A 286 -14.48 4.51 -1.37
CA ALA A 286 -13.56 4.10 -2.42
C ALA A 286 -12.90 2.76 -2.11
N LEU A 287 -12.69 1.95 -3.15
CA LEU A 287 -11.87 0.74 -3.11
C LEU A 287 -10.71 0.87 -4.10
N ASP A 288 -9.49 0.83 -3.57
CA ASP A 288 -8.25 0.68 -4.34
C ASP A 288 -7.97 -0.82 -4.54
N PHE A 289 -7.86 -1.25 -5.80
CA PHE A 289 -7.49 -2.62 -6.15
C PHE A 289 -5.97 -2.87 -6.12
N GLY A 290 -5.19 -1.92 -5.67
CA GLY A 290 -3.73 -1.97 -5.68
C GLY A 290 -3.11 -1.80 -7.08
N ARG A 291 -1.80 -1.72 -7.12
CA ARG A 291 -1.04 -1.51 -8.37
C ARG A 291 -1.07 -2.73 -9.28
N THR A 292 -0.91 -2.48 -10.58
CA THR A 292 -0.78 -3.50 -11.62
C THR A 292 0.34 -3.14 -12.57
N ASP A 293 1.20 -4.09 -12.89
CA ASP A 293 2.22 -3.93 -13.92
C ASP A 293 1.57 -3.64 -15.29
N ALA A 294 2.09 -2.68 -16.04
CA ALA A 294 1.57 -2.28 -17.35
C ALA A 294 1.37 -3.46 -18.32
N GLU A 295 2.27 -4.43 -18.26
CA GLU A 295 2.25 -5.63 -19.11
C GLU A 295 1.23 -6.68 -18.67
N ASN A 296 0.70 -6.60 -17.43
CA ASN A 296 -0.28 -7.55 -16.93
C ASN A 296 -1.70 -7.21 -17.38
N GLN A 297 -1.93 -7.32 -18.68
CA GLN A 297 -3.22 -7.03 -19.32
C GLN A 297 -4.39 -7.85 -18.77
N GLY A 298 -4.11 -9.07 -18.27
CA GLY A 298 -5.13 -9.91 -17.66
C GLY A 298 -5.65 -9.33 -16.35
N LEU A 299 -4.75 -8.86 -15.48
CA LEU A 299 -5.11 -8.26 -14.21
C LEU A 299 -5.75 -6.87 -14.39
N ARG A 300 -5.24 -6.05 -15.34
CA ARG A 300 -5.85 -4.77 -15.70
C ARG A 300 -7.32 -4.97 -16.14
N ARG A 301 -7.57 -5.86 -17.09
CA ARG A 301 -8.94 -6.19 -17.55
C ARG A 301 -9.82 -6.73 -16.42
N PHE A 302 -9.26 -7.55 -15.53
CA PHE A 302 -10.01 -8.03 -14.36
C PHE A 302 -10.47 -6.86 -13.48
N LYS A 303 -9.58 -5.93 -13.13
CA LYS A 303 -9.91 -4.78 -12.28
C LYS A 303 -10.90 -3.82 -12.96
N LEU A 304 -10.66 -3.47 -14.21
CA LEU A 304 -11.55 -2.63 -15.02
C LEU A 304 -12.96 -3.24 -15.18
N SER A 305 -13.06 -4.58 -15.22
CA SER A 305 -14.34 -5.26 -15.38
C SER A 305 -15.30 -5.07 -14.20
N TRP A 306 -14.81 -4.59 -13.06
CA TRP A 306 -15.59 -4.21 -11.88
C TRP A 306 -16.08 -2.75 -11.93
N GLY A 307 -15.85 -2.02 -13.03
CA GLY A 307 -16.20 -0.60 -13.15
C GLY A 307 -15.19 0.34 -12.52
N ALA A 308 -13.99 -0.14 -12.20
CA ALA A 308 -12.91 0.71 -11.68
C ALA A 308 -12.38 1.64 -12.77
N THR A 309 -11.95 2.85 -12.38
CA THR A 309 -11.11 3.74 -13.18
C THR A 309 -9.66 3.30 -13.11
N GLU A 310 -8.89 3.57 -14.16
CA GLU A 310 -7.45 3.25 -14.21
C GLU A 310 -6.64 4.55 -14.28
N GLU A 311 -5.61 4.66 -13.45
CA GLU A 311 -4.71 5.81 -13.38
C GLU A 311 -3.26 5.34 -13.37
N GLU A 312 -2.36 6.11 -13.96
CA GLU A 312 -0.92 5.83 -13.88
C GLU A 312 -0.38 6.22 -12.50
N ILE A 313 0.35 5.30 -11.87
CA ILE A 313 1.07 5.52 -10.63
C ILE A 313 2.57 5.51 -10.92
N GLY A 314 3.25 6.63 -10.65
CA GLY A 314 4.69 6.74 -10.76
C GLY A 314 5.38 6.50 -9.41
N TYR A 315 6.47 5.75 -9.42
CA TYR A 315 7.42 5.73 -8.33
C TYR A 315 8.62 6.55 -8.73
N VAL A 316 9.12 7.39 -7.83
CA VAL A 316 10.31 8.19 -8.09
C VAL A 316 11.38 7.89 -7.08
N ARG A 317 12.61 7.81 -7.55
CA ARG A 317 13.77 7.47 -6.73
C ARG A 317 14.85 8.52 -6.89
N PHE A 318 15.27 9.08 -5.76
CA PHE A 318 16.40 9.99 -5.68
C PHE A 318 17.64 9.24 -5.17
N ASP A 319 18.71 9.26 -5.94
CA ASP A 319 20.00 8.66 -5.56
C ASP A 319 20.86 9.69 -4.86
N THR A 320 21.25 9.41 -3.62
CA THR A 320 21.94 10.35 -2.76
C THR A 320 23.39 10.59 -3.20
N ALA A 321 24.06 9.56 -3.73
CA ALA A 321 25.47 9.67 -4.14
C ALA A 321 25.63 10.53 -5.40
N SER A 322 24.76 10.38 -6.38
CA SER A 322 24.78 11.20 -7.61
C SER A 322 23.96 12.49 -7.50
N ALA A 323 23.27 12.70 -6.37
CA ALA A 323 22.35 13.81 -6.14
C ALA A 323 21.36 14.02 -7.31
N SER A 324 20.82 12.92 -7.85
CA SER A 324 19.97 12.95 -9.05
C SER A 324 18.79 12.00 -8.95
N TRP A 325 17.70 12.37 -9.62
CA TRP A 325 16.56 11.48 -9.83
C TRP A 325 16.90 10.37 -10.82
N LYS A 326 16.51 9.16 -10.51
CA LYS A 326 16.77 8.00 -11.37
C LYS A 326 15.65 7.80 -12.37
N HIS A 327 16.03 7.60 -13.62
CA HIS A 327 15.15 7.14 -14.68
C HIS A 327 14.90 5.63 -14.56
N SER A 328 13.85 5.15 -15.25
CA SER A 328 13.44 3.74 -15.26
C SER A 328 14.65 2.79 -15.42
N ARG A 329 14.74 1.83 -14.51
CA ARG A 329 15.60 0.66 -14.69
C ARG A 329 14.80 -0.40 -15.43
N GLY A 330 15.38 -0.97 -16.50
CA GLY A 330 14.80 -2.12 -17.17
C GLY A 330 14.48 -3.25 -16.18
N ARG A 331 13.33 -3.87 -16.31
CA ARG A 331 12.82 -4.92 -15.42
C ARG A 331 13.75 -6.12 -15.38
N GLY A 332 13.92 -6.68 -14.18
CA GLY A 332 14.74 -7.85 -13.94
C GLY A 332 14.26 -9.11 -14.68
N SER A 333 15.19 -10.04 -14.89
CA SER A 333 15.04 -11.30 -15.62
C SER A 333 13.88 -12.18 -15.11
N THR A 334 13.13 -12.80 -16.04
CA THR A 334 12.10 -13.82 -15.77
C THR A 334 12.66 -15.15 -15.26
N PHE A 335 13.99 -15.32 -15.25
CA PHE A 335 14.67 -16.56 -14.84
C PHE A 335 14.32 -16.99 -13.41
N HIS A 336 14.24 -16.03 -12.47
CA HIS A 336 13.88 -16.32 -11.07
C HIS A 336 12.50 -16.97 -10.93
N LYS A 337 11.54 -16.64 -11.78
CA LYS A 337 10.18 -17.20 -11.72
C LYS A 337 10.15 -18.72 -11.92
N ARG A 338 11.03 -19.26 -12.76
CA ARG A 338 11.13 -20.71 -12.99
C ARG A 338 11.65 -21.46 -11.77
N ILE A 339 12.67 -20.90 -11.10
CA ILE A 339 13.25 -21.48 -9.89
C ILE A 339 12.20 -21.57 -8.78
N PHE A 340 11.52 -20.47 -8.47
CA PHE A 340 10.52 -20.44 -7.38
C PHE A 340 9.30 -21.33 -7.66
N ARG A 341 8.93 -21.58 -8.91
CA ARG A 341 7.89 -22.57 -9.24
C ARG A 341 8.29 -24.00 -8.93
N ALA A 342 9.56 -24.34 -9.13
CA ALA A 342 10.09 -25.68 -8.93
C ALA A 342 10.35 -26.02 -7.46
N LEU A 343 10.62 -25.01 -6.61
CA LEU A 343 10.93 -25.22 -5.20
C LEU A 343 9.77 -25.86 -4.43
N PRO A 344 10.05 -26.80 -3.51
CA PRO A 344 9.09 -27.26 -2.51
C PRO A 344 8.53 -26.08 -1.69
N ALA A 345 7.29 -26.17 -1.25
CA ALA A 345 6.62 -25.08 -0.53
C ALA A 345 7.38 -24.65 0.75
N SER A 346 8.01 -25.59 1.45
CA SER A 346 8.83 -25.32 2.64
C SER A 346 10.05 -24.47 2.31
N LEU A 347 10.81 -24.84 1.29
CA LEU A 347 11.99 -24.08 0.84
C LEU A 347 11.59 -22.71 0.27
N ASN A 348 10.50 -22.63 -0.46
CA ASN A 348 10.00 -21.38 -1.00
C ASN A 348 9.59 -20.40 0.12
N ARG A 349 8.99 -20.91 1.22
CA ARG A 349 8.69 -20.12 2.42
C ARG A 349 9.95 -19.61 3.12
N LEU A 350 10.97 -20.47 3.28
CA LEU A 350 12.25 -20.09 3.88
C LEU A 350 12.93 -19.00 3.05
N THR A 351 12.98 -19.17 1.73
CA THR A 351 13.54 -18.16 0.82
C THR A 351 12.80 -16.83 0.95
N GLY A 352 11.47 -16.86 1.04
CA GLY A 352 10.68 -15.65 1.29
C GLY A 352 11.07 -14.97 2.60
N ALA A 353 11.15 -15.73 3.70
CA ALA A 353 11.55 -15.17 5.00
C ALA A 353 12.95 -14.53 4.99
N MET A 354 13.87 -15.04 4.19
CA MET A 354 15.22 -14.49 4.05
C MET A 354 15.28 -13.25 3.13
N ILE A 355 14.49 -13.20 2.07
CA ILE A 355 14.58 -12.15 1.05
C ILE A 355 13.76 -10.90 1.43
N TYR A 356 12.54 -11.09 1.96
CA TYR A 356 11.60 -9.98 2.20
C TYR A 356 12.12 -8.88 3.15
N PRO A 357 12.94 -9.14 4.18
CA PRO A 357 13.54 -8.07 4.99
C PRO A 357 14.43 -7.12 4.19
N HIS A 358 14.92 -7.55 3.03
CA HIS A 358 15.79 -6.78 2.14
C HIS A 358 15.06 -6.13 0.96
N LEU A 359 13.74 -6.38 0.84
CA LEU A 359 12.88 -5.81 -0.19
C LEU A 359 12.05 -4.62 0.35
N ASP A 360 11.45 -3.88 -0.56
CA ASP A 360 10.56 -2.76 -0.31
C ASP A 360 9.32 -2.79 -1.23
#